data_d59e77ad16afd065221bc648f3c4b60c
#
_entry.id   d59e77ad16afd065221bc648f3c4b60c
#
_cell.length_a   1.000
_cell.length_b   1.000
_cell.length_c   1.000
_cell.angle_alpha   90.00
_cell.angle_beta   90.00
_cell.angle_gamma   90.00
#
_symmetry.space_group_name_H-M   'P 1'
#
loop_
_entity.id
_entity.type
_entity.pdbx_description
1 polymer ?
#
loop_
_entity_poly.entity_id
_entity_poly.type
_entity_poly.pdbx_seq_one_letter_code
_entity_poly.pdbx_strand_id
1 'polypeptide(L)'
;MTATEHILLESDWRQVPDLRDARKSHGRIAVRSRLRRRVLQLEIIDYYYLSVRSRSGARGIEFSLDLRFTRAPRLSRHIAWRWMTASVVVVVVPTLIASAIHASAWWRQEWLPMSLAVATAGAGTTLVCLYRTTETLSLVSTCGAAQLLEFTGGPGTIRALRPFIAKLTAHIRLASSARRHTKAEHLRDEMREHQRLRELGVLSQSDYELSKARILGQHAPGQR
;
A
#
# COMPACT_ATOMS: atom_id res chain seq x y z
N MET A 1 45.94 -8.35 -1.52
CA MET A 1 45.19 -8.98 -2.63
C MET A 1 43.81 -9.28 -2.13
N THR A 2 42.87 -8.39 -2.42
CA THR A 2 41.44 -8.51 -2.02
C THR A 2 40.79 -9.36 -3.11
N ALA A 3 40.43 -10.61 -2.75
CA ALA A 3 39.62 -11.45 -3.60
C ALA A 3 38.20 -10.82 -3.67
N THR A 4 37.93 -10.13 -4.76
CA THR A 4 36.56 -9.79 -5.16
C THR A 4 35.87 -11.10 -5.54
N GLU A 5 35.18 -11.71 -4.58
CA GLU A 5 34.22 -12.76 -4.91
C GLU A 5 33.17 -12.15 -5.85
N HIS A 6 33.35 -12.38 -7.13
CA HIS A 6 32.28 -12.22 -8.10
C HIS A 6 31.16 -13.18 -7.68
N ILE A 7 30.13 -12.67 -7.06
CA ILE A 7 28.87 -13.39 -6.91
C ILE A 7 28.35 -13.57 -8.33
N LEU A 8 28.68 -14.72 -8.92
CA LEU A 8 28.09 -15.16 -10.17
C LEU A 8 26.58 -15.31 -9.98
N LEU A 9 25.86 -14.28 -10.35
CA LEU A 9 24.41 -14.28 -10.48
C LEU A 9 23.99 -15.01 -11.77
N GLU A 10 24.63 -16.16 -12.05
CA GLU A 10 24.25 -16.96 -13.21
C GLU A 10 22.88 -17.61 -12.95
N SER A 11 21.91 -17.03 -13.56
CA SER A 11 20.86 -17.53 -14.47
C SER A 11 20.02 -18.76 -14.12
N ASP A 12 19.80 -19.09 -12.85
CA ASP A 12 18.78 -20.09 -12.51
C ASP A 12 17.48 -19.48 -11.97
N TRP A 13 17.18 -18.26 -12.43
CA TRP A 13 15.93 -17.54 -12.11
C TRP A 13 14.68 -18.15 -12.78
N ARG A 14 14.86 -19.17 -13.65
CA ARG A 14 13.77 -19.87 -14.33
C ARG A 14 12.87 -20.71 -13.42
N GLN A 15 13.21 -20.84 -12.16
CA GLN A 15 12.45 -21.68 -11.22
C GLN A 15 11.41 -20.91 -10.38
N VAL A 16 11.06 -19.66 -10.71
CA VAL A 16 9.77 -19.16 -10.21
C VAL A 16 8.70 -19.91 -11.00
N PRO A 17 7.96 -20.81 -10.33
CA PRO A 17 7.00 -21.64 -10.99
C PRO A 17 6.01 -20.77 -11.74
N ASP A 18 5.75 -21.07 -13.00
CA ASP A 18 4.72 -20.38 -13.77
C ASP A 18 3.41 -20.50 -13.00
N LEU A 19 2.86 -19.38 -12.52
CA LEU A 19 1.67 -19.35 -11.68
C LEU A 19 0.39 -19.80 -12.41
N ARG A 20 0.53 -20.24 -13.66
CA ARG A 20 -0.56 -20.74 -14.48
C ARG A 20 -0.96 -22.19 -14.19
N ASP A 21 -0.07 -22.97 -13.56
CA ASP A 21 -0.40 -24.32 -13.13
C ASP A 21 -1.28 -24.30 -11.89
N ALA A 22 -2.30 -25.16 -11.86
CA ALA A 22 -3.38 -25.22 -10.87
C ALA A 22 -2.84 -25.32 -9.42
N ARG A 23 -2.62 -24.17 -8.79
CA ARG A 23 -2.12 -24.07 -7.41
C ARG A 23 -3.24 -23.74 -6.45
N LYS A 24 -3.09 -24.22 -5.22
CA LYS A 24 -4.10 -24.01 -4.17
C LYS A 24 -4.12 -22.53 -3.76
N SER A 25 -5.25 -21.87 -4.01
CA SER A 25 -5.52 -20.52 -3.51
C SER A 25 -5.97 -20.60 -2.05
N HIS A 26 -5.26 -19.91 -1.16
CA HIS A 26 -5.57 -19.87 0.28
C HIS A 26 -6.37 -18.64 0.71
N GLY A 27 -6.54 -17.68 -0.16
CA GLY A 27 -7.36 -16.50 0.09
C GLY A 27 -7.22 -15.48 -1.03
N ARG A 28 -8.36 -14.96 -1.45
CA ARG A 28 -8.45 -13.94 -2.49
C ARG A 28 -9.24 -12.76 -1.98
N ILE A 29 -8.79 -11.56 -2.29
CA ILE A 29 -9.53 -10.33 -2.07
C ILE A 29 -9.42 -9.41 -3.27
N ALA A 30 -10.49 -8.71 -3.58
CA ALA A 30 -10.51 -7.66 -4.58
C ALA A 30 -11.03 -6.37 -3.94
N VAL A 31 -10.23 -5.33 -3.99
CA VAL A 31 -10.59 -4.01 -3.48
C VAL A 31 -10.67 -3.02 -4.63
N ARG A 32 -11.79 -2.36 -4.71
CA ARG A 32 -12.06 -1.36 -5.74
C ARG A 32 -12.17 0.02 -5.12
N SER A 33 -11.25 0.91 -5.46
CA SER A 33 -11.38 2.33 -5.13
C SER A 33 -12.11 3.05 -6.27
N ARG A 34 -13.43 3.30 -6.08
CA ARG A 34 -14.27 3.97 -7.09
C ARG A 34 -13.77 5.38 -7.39
N LEU A 35 -13.42 6.14 -6.37
CA LEU A 35 -12.93 7.53 -6.49
C LEU A 35 -11.63 7.64 -7.29
N ARG A 36 -10.76 6.64 -7.22
CA ARG A 36 -9.45 6.64 -7.87
C ARG A 36 -9.36 5.72 -9.09
N ARG A 37 -10.48 5.07 -9.49
CA ARG A 37 -10.55 4.10 -10.59
C ARG A 37 -9.44 3.04 -10.53
N ARG A 38 -9.11 2.61 -9.30
CA ARG A 38 -8.09 1.59 -9.06
C ARG A 38 -8.73 0.31 -8.54
N VAL A 39 -8.27 -0.81 -9.04
CA VAL A 39 -8.67 -2.14 -8.59
C VAL A 39 -7.40 -2.87 -8.17
N LEU A 40 -7.39 -3.39 -6.96
CA LEU A 40 -6.34 -4.26 -6.45
C LEU A 40 -6.94 -5.62 -6.16
N GLN A 41 -6.38 -6.66 -6.76
CA GLN A 41 -6.68 -8.05 -6.44
C GLN A 41 -5.43 -8.67 -5.84
N LEU A 42 -5.61 -9.28 -4.69
CA LEU A 42 -4.56 -9.99 -3.98
C LEU A 42 -5.00 -11.43 -3.78
N GLU A 43 -4.11 -12.36 -4.06
CA GLU A 43 -4.38 -13.80 -3.91
C GLU A 43 -3.14 -14.48 -3.33
N ILE A 44 -3.34 -15.24 -2.23
CA ILE A 44 -2.29 -16.03 -1.61
C ILE A 44 -2.26 -17.40 -2.27
N ILE A 45 -1.13 -17.77 -2.85
CA ILE A 45 -0.91 -19.00 -3.58
C ILE A 45 0.15 -19.83 -2.84
N ASP A 46 -0.09 -21.12 -2.66
CA ASP A 46 0.84 -22.12 -2.10
C ASP A 46 1.53 -21.66 -0.80
N TYR A 47 0.85 -20.93 0.05
CA TYR A 47 1.35 -20.38 1.34
C TYR A 47 2.50 -19.37 1.25
N TYR A 48 3.28 -19.36 0.17
CA TYR A 48 4.53 -18.60 0.04
C TYR A 48 4.49 -17.47 -0.97
N TYR A 49 3.51 -17.45 -1.86
CA TYR A 49 3.43 -16.45 -2.92
C TYR A 49 2.18 -15.59 -2.78
N LEU A 50 2.35 -14.29 -3.03
CA LEU A 50 1.25 -13.34 -3.16
C LEU A 50 1.14 -12.89 -4.61
N SER A 51 0.10 -13.34 -5.31
CA SER A 51 -0.24 -12.78 -6.61
C SER A 51 -0.89 -11.42 -6.42
N VAL A 52 -0.36 -10.43 -7.09
CA VAL A 52 -0.81 -9.04 -7.09
C VAL A 52 -1.25 -8.68 -8.49
N ARG A 53 -2.53 -8.37 -8.63
CA ARG A 53 -3.07 -7.83 -9.87
C ARG A 53 -3.62 -6.44 -9.58
N SER A 54 -2.92 -5.42 -10.06
CA SER A 54 -3.31 -4.03 -9.89
C SER A 54 -3.72 -3.44 -11.22
N ARG A 55 -4.89 -2.81 -11.27
CA ARG A 55 -5.38 -2.11 -12.44
C ARG A 55 -5.66 -0.66 -12.11
N SER A 56 -5.01 0.25 -12.83
CA SER A 56 -5.22 1.68 -12.71
C SER A 56 -5.59 2.26 -14.09
N GLY A 57 -6.87 2.53 -14.29
CA GLY A 57 -7.39 2.92 -15.60
C GLY A 57 -7.17 1.82 -16.66
N ALA A 58 -6.48 2.16 -17.75
CA ALA A 58 -6.13 1.23 -18.83
C ALA A 58 -4.88 0.39 -18.54
N ARG A 59 -4.05 0.77 -17.57
CA ARG A 59 -2.81 0.05 -17.23
C ARG A 59 -3.09 -1.01 -16.18
N GLY A 60 -2.73 -2.25 -16.46
CA GLY A 60 -2.77 -3.37 -15.54
C GLY A 60 -1.35 -3.91 -15.33
N ILE A 61 -0.99 -4.17 -14.08
CA ILE A 61 0.25 -4.84 -13.71
C ILE A 61 -0.14 -6.10 -12.95
N GLU A 62 0.43 -7.21 -13.35
CA GLU A 62 0.26 -8.50 -12.68
C GLU A 62 1.64 -9.07 -12.37
N PHE A 63 1.89 -9.38 -11.11
CA PHE A 63 3.13 -9.98 -10.66
C PHE A 63 2.92 -10.81 -9.40
N SER A 64 3.88 -11.66 -9.10
CA SER A 64 3.92 -12.44 -7.86
C SER A 64 5.02 -11.94 -6.96
N LEU A 65 4.76 -11.91 -5.65
CA LEU A 65 5.72 -11.61 -4.61
C LEU A 65 5.99 -12.86 -3.78
N ASP A 66 7.25 -13.12 -3.47
CA ASP A 66 7.62 -14.15 -2.52
C ASP A 66 7.50 -13.60 -1.09
N LEU A 67 6.62 -14.21 -0.30
CA LEU A 67 6.35 -13.79 1.08
C LEU A 67 7.53 -14.03 2.02
N ARG A 68 8.48 -14.89 1.65
CA ARG A 68 9.69 -15.15 2.44
C ARG A 68 10.57 -13.91 2.58
N PHE A 69 10.56 -13.04 1.58
CA PHE A 69 11.35 -11.80 1.55
C PHE A 69 10.54 -10.55 1.88
N THR A 70 9.30 -10.72 2.33
CA THR A 70 8.37 -9.62 2.59
C THR A 70 8.18 -9.41 4.09
N ARG A 71 8.20 -8.16 4.53
CA ARG A 71 7.82 -7.79 5.91
C ARG A 71 6.31 -7.74 6.06
N ALA A 72 5.86 -7.80 7.30
CA ALA A 72 4.46 -7.57 7.61
C ALA A 72 3.95 -6.26 6.99
N PRO A 73 2.73 -6.26 6.43
CA PRO A 73 2.17 -5.10 5.75
C PRO A 73 2.07 -3.91 6.69
N ARG A 74 2.48 -2.75 6.20
CA ARG A 74 2.30 -1.49 6.90
C ARG A 74 1.05 -0.80 6.39
N LEU A 75 0.23 -0.37 7.32
CA LEU A 75 -0.98 0.39 7.05
C LEU A 75 -0.76 1.81 7.52
N SER A 76 -0.91 2.76 6.63
CA SER A 76 -0.88 4.17 6.99
C SER A 76 -2.17 4.85 6.55
N ARG A 77 -2.65 5.77 7.37
CA ARG A 77 -3.81 6.59 7.08
C ARG A 77 -3.40 8.04 7.12
N HIS A 78 -3.52 8.70 5.98
CA HIS A 78 -3.30 10.13 5.87
C HIS A 78 -4.65 10.84 5.89
N ILE A 79 -4.96 11.46 7.04
CA ILE A 79 -6.18 12.26 7.19
C ILE A 79 -5.88 13.67 6.72
N ALA A 80 -6.70 14.19 5.84
CA ALA A 80 -6.59 15.57 5.35
C ALA A 80 -7.12 16.56 6.41
N TRP A 81 -6.37 16.69 7.53
CA TRP A 81 -6.78 17.46 8.70
C TRP A 81 -7.19 18.90 8.37
N ARG A 82 -6.45 19.57 7.50
CA ARG A 82 -6.75 20.95 7.07
C ARG A 82 -8.14 21.08 6.42
N TRP A 83 -8.55 20.07 5.66
CA TRP A 83 -9.88 20.04 5.04
C TRP A 83 -10.96 19.65 6.03
N MET A 84 -10.64 18.85 7.01
CA MET A 84 -11.55 18.50 8.10
C MET A 84 -11.85 19.74 8.96
N THR A 85 -10.85 20.50 9.35
CA THR A 85 -11.05 21.77 10.10
C THR A 85 -11.81 22.80 9.25
N ALA A 86 -11.48 22.91 7.96
CA ALA A 86 -12.23 23.79 7.05
C ALA A 86 -13.70 23.40 6.93
N SER A 87 -14.03 22.11 6.86
CA SER A 87 -15.42 21.63 6.83
C SER A 87 -16.18 22.01 8.11
N VAL A 88 -15.53 21.83 9.26
CA VAL A 88 -16.13 22.19 10.56
C VAL A 88 -16.39 23.69 10.61
N VAL A 89 -15.42 24.52 10.25
CA VAL A 89 -15.55 25.98 10.25
C VAL A 89 -16.68 26.44 9.31
N VAL A 90 -16.73 25.92 8.09
CA VAL A 90 -17.76 26.27 7.08
C VAL A 90 -19.17 25.89 7.52
N VAL A 91 -19.33 24.87 8.36
CA VAL A 91 -20.64 24.45 8.87
C VAL A 91 -20.96 25.15 10.18
N VAL A 92 -20.04 25.13 11.14
CA VAL A 92 -20.30 25.59 12.52
C VAL A 92 -20.41 27.11 12.59
N VAL A 93 -19.52 27.86 11.93
CA VAL A 93 -19.53 29.33 12.04
C VAL A 93 -20.84 29.94 11.49
N PRO A 94 -21.29 29.61 10.27
CA PRO A 94 -22.56 30.13 9.77
C PRO A 94 -23.76 29.66 10.61
N THR A 95 -23.72 28.41 11.12
CA THR A 95 -24.80 27.90 11.97
C THR A 95 -24.91 28.68 13.28
N LEU A 96 -23.76 29.02 13.92
CA LEU A 96 -23.73 29.85 15.12
C LEU A 96 -24.19 31.27 14.84
N ILE A 97 -23.72 31.89 13.75
CA ILE A 97 -24.16 33.22 13.33
C ILE A 97 -25.69 33.22 13.11
N ALA A 98 -26.16 32.20 12.41
CA ALA A 98 -27.55 32.06 12.10
C ALA A 98 -28.40 31.85 13.38
N SER A 99 -27.95 31.06 14.34
CA SER A 99 -28.67 30.89 15.61
C SER A 99 -28.73 32.18 16.44
N ALA A 100 -27.66 32.97 16.42
CA ALA A 100 -27.62 34.26 17.12
C ALA A 100 -28.58 35.30 16.47
N ILE A 101 -28.68 35.31 15.14
CA ILE A 101 -29.54 36.22 14.39
C ILE A 101 -31.02 35.76 14.48
N HIS A 102 -31.27 34.47 14.60
CA HIS A 102 -32.63 33.92 14.71
C HIS A 102 -33.38 34.41 15.94
N ALA A 103 -32.66 34.88 16.95
CA ALA A 103 -33.27 35.52 18.12
C ALA A 103 -33.92 36.87 17.78
N SER A 104 -33.66 37.47 16.60
CA SER A 104 -34.33 38.67 16.10
C SER A 104 -35.35 38.31 15.03
N ALA A 105 -36.62 38.67 15.24
CA ALA A 105 -37.79 38.28 14.44
C ALA A 105 -37.79 38.75 12.96
N TRP A 106 -36.75 39.45 12.54
CA TRP A 106 -36.65 40.20 11.29
C TRP A 106 -36.26 39.37 10.04
N TRP A 107 -35.71 38.16 10.22
CA TRP A 107 -35.00 37.44 9.16
C TRP A 107 -35.71 36.20 8.59
N ARG A 108 -36.98 36.01 8.82
CA ARG A 108 -37.66 34.76 8.45
C ARG A 108 -37.71 34.44 6.96
N GLN A 109 -37.64 35.40 6.07
CA GLN A 109 -37.89 35.19 4.62
C GLN A 109 -36.63 34.86 3.83
N GLU A 110 -35.45 35.31 4.29
CA GLU A 110 -34.18 35.07 3.58
C GLU A 110 -33.36 33.88 4.11
N TRP A 111 -33.90 33.18 5.09
CA TRP A 111 -33.22 32.09 5.76
C TRP A 111 -33.02 30.84 4.90
N LEU A 112 -33.95 30.50 4.01
CA LEU A 112 -33.90 29.34 3.13
C LEU A 112 -32.70 29.36 2.16
N PRO A 113 -32.45 30.42 1.36
CA PRO A 113 -31.31 30.44 0.47
C PRO A 113 -29.96 30.40 1.21
N MET A 114 -29.86 31.04 2.38
CA MET A 114 -28.64 31.03 3.18
C MET A 114 -28.34 29.65 3.78
N SER A 115 -29.35 28.96 4.31
CA SER A 115 -29.18 27.60 4.84
C SER A 115 -28.76 26.62 3.73
N LEU A 116 -29.34 26.76 2.55
CA LEU A 116 -28.97 25.94 1.39
C LEU A 116 -27.52 26.21 0.94
N ALA A 117 -27.08 27.47 0.92
CA ALA A 117 -25.71 27.84 0.59
C ALA A 117 -24.70 27.25 1.59
N VAL A 118 -24.98 27.33 2.89
CA VAL A 118 -24.16 26.72 3.95
C VAL A 118 -24.13 25.21 3.84
N ALA A 119 -25.28 24.56 3.58
CA ALA A 119 -25.36 23.12 3.41
C ALA A 119 -24.56 22.65 2.18
N THR A 120 -24.66 23.35 1.05
CA THR A 120 -23.90 23.00 -0.16
C THR A 120 -22.41 23.23 0.01
N ALA A 121 -21.97 24.31 0.65
CA ALA A 121 -20.58 24.57 0.96
C ALA A 121 -20.02 23.52 1.94
N GLY A 122 -20.78 23.17 2.98
CA GLY A 122 -20.43 22.14 3.93
C GLY A 122 -20.31 20.75 3.30
N ALA A 123 -21.27 20.37 2.44
CA ALA A 123 -21.22 19.14 1.67
C ALA A 123 -20.00 19.11 0.74
N GLY A 124 -19.72 20.21 0.02
CA GLY A 124 -18.58 20.33 -0.86
C GLY A 124 -17.25 20.16 -0.14
N THR A 125 -17.05 20.86 0.98
CA THR A 125 -15.81 20.73 1.79
C THR A 125 -15.66 19.34 2.41
N THR A 126 -16.76 18.72 2.84
CA THR A 126 -16.77 17.33 3.34
C THR A 126 -16.37 16.34 2.25
N LEU A 127 -16.91 16.48 1.03
CA LEU A 127 -16.53 15.66 -0.11
C LEU A 127 -15.03 15.82 -0.45
N VAL A 128 -14.50 17.03 -0.43
CA VAL A 128 -13.07 17.28 -0.63
C VAL A 128 -12.24 16.64 0.48
N CYS A 129 -12.67 16.71 1.74
CA CYS A 129 -12.02 16.05 2.86
C CYS A 129 -11.98 14.53 2.65
N LEU A 130 -13.09 13.91 2.29
CA LEU A 130 -13.17 12.47 1.99
C LEU A 130 -12.27 12.09 0.81
N TYR A 131 -12.26 12.90 -0.25
CA TYR A 131 -11.41 12.65 -1.41
C TYR A 131 -9.91 12.75 -1.09
N ARG A 132 -9.53 13.72 -0.23
CA ARG A 132 -8.14 13.95 0.18
C ARG A 132 -7.66 12.97 1.26
N THR A 133 -8.56 12.38 2.03
CA THR A 133 -8.21 11.34 3.00
C THR A 133 -7.82 10.07 2.27
N THR A 134 -6.61 9.58 2.54
CA THR A 134 -6.06 8.40 1.87
C THR A 134 -5.65 7.35 2.88
N GLU A 135 -5.87 6.12 2.50
CA GLU A 135 -5.42 4.94 3.23
C GLU A 135 -4.44 4.17 2.35
N THR A 136 -3.23 3.93 2.84
CA THR A 136 -2.16 3.27 2.08
C THR A 136 -1.81 1.94 2.73
N LEU A 137 -1.75 0.90 1.91
CA LEU A 137 -1.17 -0.39 2.21
C LEU A 137 0.20 -0.46 1.54
N SER A 138 1.26 -0.68 2.31
CA SER A 138 2.60 -0.88 1.78
C SER A 138 3.20 -2.20 2.23
N LEU A 139 3.81 -2.92 1.29
CA LEU A 139 4.63 -4.09 1.53
C LEU A 139 6.08 -3.73 1.23
N VAL A 140 6.98 -4.08 2.14
CA VAL A 140 8.40 -3.74 2.06
C VAL A 140 9.21 -5.01 2.18
N SER A 141 10.34 -5.10 1.50
CA SER A 141 11.24 -6.25 1.59
C SER A 141 11.95 -6.31 2.95
N THR A 142 12.45 -7.50 3.29
CA THR A 142 12.99 -7.79 4.62
C THR A 142 14.33 -7.10 4.89
N CYS A 143 15.30 -7.27 4.02
CA CYS A 143 16.66 -6.75 4.20
C CYS A 143 16.91 -5.51 3.34
N GLY A 144 16.50 -5.51 2.07
CA GLY A 144 16.68 -4.40 1.16
C GLY A 144 15.82 -3.18 1.46
N ALA A 145 14.74 -3.36 2.26
CA ALA A 145 13.73 -2.33 2.55
C ALA A 145 13.18 -1.64 1.28
N ALA A 146 13.16 -2.39 0.16
CA ALA A 146 12.53 -1.94 -1.07
C ALA A 146 11.01 -1.97 -0.95
N GLN A 147 10.35 -1.01 -1.55
CA GLN A 147 8.89 -0.95 -1.58
C GLN A 147 8.37 -1.87 -2.69
N LEU A 148 7.84 -3.03 -2.28
CA LEU A 148 7.39 -4.08 -3.20
C LEU A 148 5.99 -3.83 -3.74
N LEU A 149 5.13 -3.24 -2.91
CA LEU A 149 3.75 -2.91 -3.27
C LEU A 149 3.32 -1.66 -2.50
N GLU A 150 2.74 -0.71 -3.21
CA GLU A 150 2.01 0.38 -2.63
C GLU A 150 0.61 0.49 -3.24
N PHE A 151 -0.37 0.40 -2.39
CA PHE A 151 -1.75 0.64 -2.79
C PHE A 151 -2.37 1.74 -1.95
N THR A 152 -2.75 2.81 -2.61
CA THR A 152 -3.45 3.94 -2.00
C THR A 152 -4.92 3.87 -2.37
N GLY A 153 -5.76 3.70 -1.38
CA GLY A 153 -7.22 3.69 -1.49
C GLY A 153 -7.87 4.93 -0.87
N GLY A 154 -9.18 5.02 -0.98
CA GLY A 154 -10.00 5.99 -0.26
C GLY A 154 -10.32 5.53 1.18
N PRO A 155 -11.08 6.35 1.93
CA PRO A 155 -11.50 6.00 3.28
C PRO A 155 -12.26 4.67 3.29
N GLY A 156 -11.96 3.83 4.29
CA GLY A 156 -12.57 2.50 4.45
C GLY A 156 -11.85 1.36 3.70
N THR A 157 -10.86 1.66 2.87
CA THR A 157 -10.07 0.65 2.15
C THR A 157 -9.36 -0.30 3.11
N ILE A 158 -8.73 0.22 4.16
CA ILE A 158 -8.04 -0.59 5.19
C ILE A 158 -9.04 -1.49 5.92
N ARG A 159 -10.23 -0.98 6.23
CA ARG A 159 -11.26 -1.77 6.91
C ARG A 159 -11.67 -2.99 6.08
N ALA A 160 -11.85 -2.80 4.77
CA ALA A 160 -12.18 -3.88 3.84
C ALA A 160 -11.03 -4.90 3.70
N LEU A 161 -9.77 -4.44 3.77
CA LEU A 161 -8.59 -5.28 3.66
C LEU A 161 -8.20 -6.00 4.95
N ARG A 162 -8.65 -5.52 6.12
CA ARG A 162 -8.24 -6.02 7.44
C ARG A 162 -8.28 -7.54 7.60
N PRO A 163 -9.36 -8.27 7.23
CA PRO A 163 -9.41 -9.72 7.38
C PRO A 163 -8.39 -10.43 6.49
N PHE A 164 -8.13 -9.91 5.29
CA PHE A 164 -7.11 -10.45 4.41
C PHE A 164 -5.69 -10.18 4.92
N ILE A 165 -5.44 -8.98 5.46
CA ILE A 165 -4.15 -8.59 6.02
C ILE A 165 -3.78 -9.48 7.21
N ALA A 166 -4.74 -9.86 8.05
CA ALA A 166 -4.51 -10.79 9.14
C ALA A 166 -4.02 -12.15 8.60
N LYS A 167 -4.69 -12.70 7.58
CA LYS A 167 -4.26 -13.92 6.89
C LYS A 167 -2.88 -13.76 6.25
N LEU A 168 -2.67 -12.69 5.50
CA LEU A 168 -1.39 -12.39 4.86
C LEU A 168 -0.25 -12.33 5.88
N THR A 169 -0.47 -11.67 7.01
CA THR A 169 0.53 -11.59 8.09
C THR A 169 0.85 -12.97 8.66
N ALA A 170 -0.16 -13.83 8.84
CA ALA A 170 0.05 -15.21 9.27
C ALA A 170 0.90 -15.99 8.26
N HIS A 171 0.61 -15.87 6.97
CA HIS A 171 1.39 -16.52 5.91
C HIS A 171 2.83 -15.98 5.81
N ILE A 172 3.04 -14.67 5.97
CA ILE A 172 4.39 -14.09 6.05
C ILE A 172 5.17 -14.67 7.22
N ARG A 173 4.56 -14.82 8.39
CA ARG A 173 5.20 -15.45 9.55
C ARG A 173 5.56 -16.90 9.29
N LEU A 174 4.65 -17.69 8.72
CA LEU A 174 4.91 -19.07 8.32
C LEU A 174 6.04 -19.14 7.29
N ALA A 175 6.01 -18.31 6.25
CA ALA A 175 7.06 -18.25 5.25
C ALA A 175 8.41 -17.84 5.86
N SER A 176 8.41 -16.94 6.83
CA SER A 176 9.64 -16.53 7.52
C SER A 176 10.18 -17.60 8.46
N SER A 177 9.34 -18.39 9.11
CA SER A 177 9.76 -19.50 9.98
C SER A 177 10.27 -20.71 9.19
N ALA A 178 9.81 -20.90 7.95
CA ALA A 178 10.29 -21.96 7.07
C ALA A 178 11.71 -21.69 6.51
N ARG A 179 12.34 -20.58 6.88
CA ARG A 179 13.72 -20.25 6.48
C ARG A 179 14.70 -21.21 7.15
N ARG A 180 15.29 -22.09 6.35
CA ARG A 180 16.37 -23.00 6.77
C ARG A 180 17.74 -22.58 6.23
N HIS A 181 17.82 -21.41 5.58
CA HIS A 181 19.03 -20.95 4.90
C HIS A 181 19.92 -20.13 5.83
N THR A 182 21.21 -20.18 5.55
CA THR A 182 22.18 -19.26 6.18
C THR A 182 21.82 -17.81 5.84
N LYS A 183 22.30 -16.85 6.65
CA LYS A 183 22.07 -15.42 6.41
C LYS A 183 22.52 -15.01 5.00
N ALA A 184 23.67 -15.55 4.55
CA ALA A 184 24.25 -15.26 3.24
C ALA A 184 23.34 -15.74 2.09
N GLU A 185 22.83 -16.96 2.17
CA GLU A 185 21.89 -17.51 1.20
C GLU A 185 20.62 -16.70 1.14
N HIS A 186 20.09 -16.30 2.29
CA HIS A 186 18.90 -15.48 2.36
C HIS A 186 19.08 -14.12 1.67
N LEU A 187 20.20 -13.42 1.92
CA LEU A 187 20.49 -12.14 1.28
C LEU A 187 20.67 -12.29 -0.23
N ARG A 188 21.30 -13.38 -0.68
CA ARG A 188 21.47 -13.73 -2.09
C ARG A 188 20.11 -13.95 -2.77
N ASP A 189 19.23 -14.72 -2.16
CA ASP A 189 17.91 -15.02 -2.71
C ASP A 189 17.00 -13.79 -2.72
N GLU A 190 17.05 -12.94 -1.68
CA GLU A 190 16.35 -11.66 -1.66
C GLU A 190 16.84 -10.73 -2.78
N MET A 191 18.17 -10.72 -3.04
CA MET A 191 18.72 -9.93 -4.15
C MET A 191 18.21 -10.41 -5.51
N ARG A 192 18.13 -11.75 -5.71
CA ARG A 192 17.57 -12.33 -6.94
C ARG A 192 16.11 -11.93 -7.13
N GLU A 193 15.33 -11.97 -6.07
CA GLU A 193 13.92 -11.54 -6.10
C GLU A 193 13.79 -10.06 -6.47
N HIS A 194 14.64 -9.18 -5.91
CA HIS A 194 14.64 -7.75 -6.29
C HIS A 194 15.02 -7.55 -7.77
N GLN A 195 15.98 -8.31 -8.28
CA GLN A 195 16.31 -8.26 -9.69
C GLN A 195 15.14 -8.67 -10.58
N ARG A 196 14.47 -9.77 -10.24
CA ARG A 196 13.27 -10.24 -10.94
C ARG A 196 12.16 -9.18 -10.94
N LEU A 197 11.91 -8.55 -9.79
CA LEU A 197 10.88 -7.51 -9.65
C LEU A 197 11.24 -6.24 -10.44
N ARG A 198 12.51 -5.91 -10.57
CA ARG A 198 12.98 -4.83 -11.45
C ARG A 198 12.75 -5.16 -12.92
N GLU A 199 13.07 -6.37 -13.36
CA GLU A 199 12.86 -6.84 -14.75
C GLU A 199 11.37 -6.85 -15.12
N LEU A 200 10.49 -7.14 -14.17
CA LEU A 200 9.03 -7.03 -14.32
C LEU A 200 8.52 -5.58 -14.25
N GLY A 201 9.39 -4.59 -14.02
CA GLY A 201 9.01 -3.18 -13.91
C GLY A 201 8.25 -2.83 -12.62
N VAL A 202 8.27 -3.70 -11.61
CA VAL A 202 7.65 -3.48 -10.30
C VAL A 202 8.52 -2.56 -9.45
N LEU A 203 9.84 -2.78 -9.47
CA LEU A 203 10.82 -1.92 -8.81
C LEU A 203 11.44 -0.96 -9.83
N SER A 204 11.61 0.29 -9.43
CA SER A 204 12.39 1.25 -10.20
C SER A 204 13.88 0.92 -10.11
N GLN A 205 14.67 1.39 -11.09
CA GLN A 205 16.13 1.21 -11.07
C GLN A 205 16.74 1.83 -9.80
N SER A 206 16.28 3.00 -9.40
CA SER A 206 16.74 3.70 -8.18
C SER A 206 16.46 2.90 -6.91
N ASP A 207 15.24 2.35 -6.78
CA ASP A 207 14.85 1.55 -5.61
C ASP A 207 15.65 0.23 -5.55
N TYR A 208 15.91 -0.37 -6.71
CA TYR A 208 16.75 -1.56 -6.82
C TYR A 208 18.17 -1.27 -6.34
N GLU A 209 18.82 -0.19 -6.83
CA GLU A 209 20.20 0.14 -6.43
C GLU A 209 20.29 0.48 -4.94
N LEU A 210 19.33 1.19 -4.39
CA LEU A 210 19.27 1.46 -2.95
C LEU A 210 19.09 0.18 -2.13
N SER A 211 18.26 -0.74 -2.56
CA SER A 211 18.03 -2.01 -1.87
C SER A 211 19.26 -2.90 -1.95
N LYS A 212 19.91 -2.94 -3.12
CA LYS A 212 21.17 -3.66 -3.35
C LYS A 212 22.28 -3.15 -2.43
N ALA A 213 22.46 -1.83 -2.33
CA ALA A 213 23.46 -1.24 -1.43
C ALA A 213 23.21 -1.64 0.03
N ARG A 214 21.95 -1.67 0.49
CA ARG A 214 21.59 -2.09 1.84
C ARG A 214 21.86 -3.56 2.08
N ILE A 215 21.53 -4.43 1.13
CA ILE A 215 21.77 -5.88 1.25
C ILE A 215 23.27 -6.16 1.30
N LEU A 216 24.06 -5.53 0.41
CA LEU A 216 25.51 -5.67 0.39
C LEU A 216 26.16 -5.15 1.68
N GLY A 217 25.67 -4.03 2.23
CA GLY A 217 26.12 -3.51 3.52
C GLY A 217 25.89 -4.48 4.69
N GLN A 218 24.83 -5.29 4.63
CA GLN A 218 24.56 -6.34 5.64
C GLN A 218 25.39 -7.60 5.47
N HIS A 219 25.95 -7.82 4.27
CA HIS A 219 26.82 -8.94 3.95
C HIS A 219 28.28 -8.65 4.31
N ALA A 220 28.69 -7.38 4.32
CA ALA A 220 30.09 -7.00 4.61
C ALA A 220 30.46 -7.43 6.03
N PRO A 221 31.47 -8.29 6.22
CA PRO A 221 31.98 -8.68 7.54
C PRO A 221 32.72 -7.47 8.14
N GLY A 222 32.13 -6.80 9.13
CA GLY A 222 32.90 -5.80 9.87
C GLY A 222 32.18 -4.58 10.42
N GLN A 223 30.87 -4.47 10.33
CA GLN A 223 30.14 -3.43 11.07
C GLN A 223 29.46 -4.04 12.30
N ARG A 224 30.23 -4.19 13.37
CA ARG A 224 29.75 -4.33 14.76
C ARG A 224 30.23 -3.11 15.54
#